data_75896be6d7a85df8675997c274f449eb
#
_entry.id   75896be6d7a85df8675997c274f449eb
#
_cell.length_a   1.000
_cell.length_b   1.000
_cell.length_c   1.000
_cell.angle_alpha   90.00
_cell.angle_beta   90.00
_cell.angle_gamma   90.00
#
_symmetry.space_group_name_H-M   'P 1'
#
loop_
_entity.id
_entity.type
_entity.pdbx_description
1 polymer ?
#
loop_
_entity_poly.entity_id
_entity_poly.type
_entity_poly.pdbx_seq_one_letter_code
_entity_poly.pdbx_strand_id
1 'polypeptide(L)'
;MIESLVMADLVADLHQAVRLQRLVSSLRGHFRCGAVALLRLEEGHLRPVAVDGLVREALGRRFAVSQHPRLAAILSRREVTCFDRDSNLPDPYDGLLDTLVGEPLPVHDCMGVGLYVEGRLWGALTLDALETGTFDAAARAELLRCSVLVEASIRVSRLEEEIHALRLARAPG
;
A
#
# COMPACT_ATOMS: atom_id res chain seq x y z
N MET A 1 5.26 8.75 15.98
CA MET A 1 6.61 8.24 15.64
C MET A 1 6.75 7.86 14.17
N ILE A 2 5.76 7.21 13.55
CA ILE A 2 5.79 6.95 12.09
C ILE A 2 5.78 8.26 11.31
N GLU A 3 5.07 9.27 11.77
CA GLU A 3 5.01 10.59 11.14
C GLU A 3 6.40 11.22 11.00
N SER A 4 7.22 11.13 12.03
CA SER A 4 8.59 11.68 12.01
C SER A 4 9.47 10.99 10.98
N LEU A 5 9.33 9.67 10.83
CA LEU A 5 10.07 8.91 9.82
C LEU A 5 9.63 9.29 8.40
N VAL A 6 8.33 9.33 8.17
CA VAL A 6 7.78 9.69 6.86
C VAL A 6 8.12 11.14 6.50
N MET A 7 8.01 12.07 7.45
CA MET A 7 8.37 13.47 7.24
C MET A 7 9.87 13.64 6.92
N ALA A 8 10.76 12.89 7.60
CA ALA A 8 12.17 12.89 7.28
C ALA A 8 12.44 12.41 5.84
N ASP A 9 11.74 11.36 5.40
CA ASP A 9 11.88 10.85 4.03
C ASP A 9 11.28 11.80 2.97
N LEU A 10 10.28 12.63 3.35
CA LEU A 10 9.70 13.63 2.44
C LEU A 10 10.66 14.80 2.14
N VAL A 11 11.56 15.12 3.06
CA VAL A 11 12.54 16.21 2.86
C VAL A 11 13.90 15.69 2.40
N ALA A 12 14.10 14.38 2.36
CA ALA A 12 15.34 13.76 1.91
C ALA A 12 15.37 13.60 0.38
N ASP A 13 16.55 13.70 -0.19
CA ASP A 13 16.81 13.38 -1.60
C ASP A 13 16.85 11.84 -1.77
N LEU A 14 15.67 11.26 -1.94
CA LEU A 14 15.49 9.81 -2.10
C LEU A 14 14.86 9.50 -3.47
N HIS A 15 15.41 8.49 -4.13
CA HIS A 15 14.72 7.95 -5.31
C HIS A 15 13.33 7.42 -4.91
N GLN A 16 12.33 7.63 -5.78
CA GLN A 16 10.93 7.25 -5.53
C GLN A 16 10.79 5.83 -5.01
N ALA A 17 11.42 4.84 -5.65
CA ALA A 17 11.30 3.44 -5.24
C ALA A 17 11.81 3.21 -3.82
N VAL A 18 12.88 3.90 -3.43
CA VAL A 18 13.44 3.84 -2.07
C VAL A 18 12.48 4.48 -1.07
N ARG A 19 11.94 5.67 -1.37
CA ARG A 19 10.99 6.36 -0.50
C ARG A 19 9.75 5.51 -0.25
N LEU A 20 9.14 4.95 -1.31
CA LEU A 20 7.93 4.13 -1.17
C LEU A 20 8.20 2.80 -0.47
N GLN A 21 9.38 2.18 -0.69
CA GLN A 21 9.76 0.97 0.03
C GLN A 21 9.97 1.23 1.53
N ARG A 22 10.65 2.31 1.90
CA ARG A 22 10.81 2.72 3.30
C ARG A 22 9.48 3.01 3.97
N LEU A 23 8.55 3.62 3.23
CA LEU A 23 7.20 3.91 3.71
C LEU A 23 6.44 2.63 4.07
N VAL A 24 6.39 1.63 3.18
CA VAL A 24 5.68 0.37 3.47
C VAL A 24 6.35 -0.42 4.59
N SER A 25 7.68 -0.40 4.68
CA SER A 25 8.41 -1.05 5.78
C SER A 25 8.13 -0.36 7.13
N SER A 26 8.08 0.97 7.15
CA SER A 26 7.72 1.74 8.35
C SER A 26 6.29 1.47 8.81
N LEU A 27 5.35 1.39 7.85
CA LEU A 27 3.95 1.03 8.14
C LEU A 27 3.84 -0.38 8.69
N ARG A 28 4.54 -1.36 8.09
CA ARG A 28 4.53 -2.73 8.58
C ARG A 28 5.00 -2.83 10.04
N GLY A 29 6.11 -2.16 10.36
CA GLY A 29 6.63 -2.11 11.74
C GLY A 29 5.69 -1.40 12.70
N HIS A 30 5.07 -0.29 12.28
CA HIS A 30 4.15 0.51 13.09
C HIS A 30 2.88 -0.27 13.44
N PHE A 31 2.26 -0.93 12.48
CA PHE A 31 1.05 -1.73 12.66
C PHE A 31 1.33 -3.15 13.16
N ARG A 32 2.59 -3.57 13.23
CA ARG A 32 3.01 -4.93 13.61
C ARG A 32 2.28 -6.01 12.83
N CYS A 33 2.09 -5.78 11.55
CA CYS A 33 1.37 -6.70 10.67
C CYS A 33 2.30 -7.60 9.85
N GLY A 34 1.75 -8.62 9.22
CA GLY A 34 2.49 -9.59 8.41
C GLY A 34 2.95 -9.03 7.08
N ALA A 35 2.10 -8.22 6.42
CA ALA A 35 2.42 -7.63 5.14
C ALA A 35 1.76 -6.27 4.93
N VAL A 36 2.40 -5.44 4.11
CA VAL A 36 1.88 -4.15 3.62
C VAL A 36 2.12 -4.08 2.12
N ALA A 37 1.10 -3.67 1.36
CA ALA A 37 1.23 -3.42 -0.07
C ALA A 37 0.68 -2.05 -0.45
N LEU A 38 1.47 -1.30 -1.21
CA LEU A 38 1.08 -0.06 -1.86
C LEU A 38 0.81 -0.36 -3.33
N LEU A 39 -0.43 -0.14 -3.75
CA LEU A 39 -0.95 -0.57 -5.04
C LEU A 39 -1.41 0.63 -5.87
N ARG A 40 -0.90 0.78 -7.08
CA ARG A 40 -1.33 1.80 -8.03
C ARG A 40 -2.45 1.27 -8.93
N LEU A 41 -3.50 2.06 -9.10
CA LEU A 41 -4.59 1.74 -10.02
C LEU A 41 -4.23 2.18 -11.44
N GLU A 42 -4.22 1.22 -12.37
CA GLU A 42 -3.93 1.42 -13.79
C GLU A 42 -4.90 0.57 -14.62
N GLU A 43 -5.72 1.21 -15.43
CA GLU A 43 -6.63 0.53 -16.40
C GLU A 43 -7.45 -0.61 -15.79
N GLY A 44 -8.05 -0.38 -14.61
CA GLY A 44 -8.89 -1.37 -13.92
C GLY A 44 -8.09 -2.48 -13.20
N HIS A 45 -6.77 -2.36 -13.13
CA HIS A 45 -5.90 -3.26 -12.38
C HIS A 45 -5.17 -2.51 -11.27
N LEU A 46 -4.94 -3.19 -10.16
CA LEU A 46 -4.03 -2.73 -9.12
C LEU A 46 -2.67 -3.40 -9.30
N ARG A 47 -1.63 -2.58 -9.40
CA ARG A 47 -0.24 -3.04 -9.54
C ARG A 47 0.55 -2.64 -8.29
N PRO A 48 1.18 -3.60 -7.59
CA PRO A 48 2.06 -3.28 -6.47
C PRO A 48 3.24 -2.41 -6.92
N VAL A 49 3.48 -1.31 -6.23
CA VAL A 49 4.63 -0.41 -6.45
C VAL A 49 5.64 -0.48 -5.31
N ALA A 50 5.20 -0.88 -4.12
CA ALA A 50 6.06 -1.22 -2.99
C ALA A 50 5.34 -2.24 -2.11
N VAL A 51 6.06 -3.22 -1.60
CA VAL A 51 5.53 -4.26 -0.71
C VAL A 51 6.55 -4.58 0.38
N ASP A 52 6.05 -4.97 1.54
CA ASP A 52 6.86 -5.53 2.62
C ASP A 52 6.10 -6.70 3.25
N GLY A 53 6.75 -7.84 3.43
CA GLY A 53 6.14 -9.08 3.92
C GLY A 53 5.49 -9.95 2.84
N LEU A 54 5.52 -9.54 1.57
CA LEU A 54 5.13 -10.35 0.42
C LEU A 54 6.36 -10.82 -0.35
N VAL A 55 6.24 -11.95 -1.05
CA VAL A 55 7.29 -12.43 -1.96
C VAL A 55 7.58 -11.42 -3.06
N ARG A 56 8.82 -11.41 -3.58
CA ARG A 56 9.24 -10.43 -4.62
C ARG A 56 8.40 -10.53 -5.89
N GLU A 57 7.92 -11.71 -6.22
CA GLU A 57 7.03 -11.96 -7.37
C GLU A 57 5.72 -11.16 -7.28
N ALA A 58 5.30 -10.76 -6.09
CA ALA A 58 4.12 -9.90 -5.89
C ALA A 58 4.26 -8.56 -6.63
N LEU A 59 5.47 -7.99 -6.74
CA LEU A 59 5.72 -6.75 -7.49
C LEU A 59 5.43 -6.87 -8.99
N GLY A 60 5.51 -8.06 -9.55
CA GLY A 60 5.18 -8.34 -10.95
C GLY A 60 3.71 -8.65 -11.21
N ARG A 61 2.90 -8.75 -10.17
CA ARG A 61 1.47 -9.09 -10.28
C ARG A 61 0.64 -7.89 -10.72
N ARG A 62 -0.47 -8.20 -11.38
CA ARG A 62 -1.55 -7.26 -11.71
C ARG A 62 -2.86 -7.88 -11.23
N PHE A 63 -3.53 -7.19 -10.32
CA PHE A 63 -4.78 -7.64 -9.73
C PHE A 63 -5.94 -6.94 -10.44
N ALA A 64 -6.67 -7.66 -11.30
CA ALA A 64 -7.88 -7.12 -11.91
C ALA A 64 -8.92 -6.82 -10.82
N VAL A 65 -9.34 -5.56 -10.69
CA VAL A 65 -10.28 -5.14 -9.65
C VAL A 65 -11.59 -5.92 -9.73
N SER A 66 -12.05 -6.22 -10.95
CA SER A 66 -13.25 -7.02 -11.21
C SER A 66 -13.19 -8.46 -10.69
N GLN A 67 -11.99 -9.00 -10.46
CA GLN A 67 -11.77 -10.37 -9.99
C GLN A 67 -11.38 -10.42 -8.50
N HIS A 68 -11.18 -9.27 -7.85
CA HIS A 68 -10.72 -9.17 -6.47
C HIS A 68 -11.69 -8.32 -5.64
N PRO A 69 -12.77 -8.92 -5.11
CA PRO A 69 -13.84 -8.17 -4.44
C PRO A 69 -13.38 -7.40 -3.19
N ARG A 70 -12.37 -7.87 -2.45
CA ARG A 70 -11.78 -7.10 -1.34
C ARG A 70 -11.15 -5.80 -1.85
N LEU A 71 -10.38 -5.86 -2.92
CA LEU A 71 -9.75 -4.68 -3.52
C LEU A 71 -10.79 -3.72 -4.09
N ALA A 72 -11.83 -4.23 -4.75
CA ALA A 72 -12.94 -3.43 -5.22
C ALA A 72 -13.66 -2.69 -4.07
N ALA A 73 -13.90 -3.37 -2.95
CA ALA A 73 -14.52 -2.76 -1.78
C ALA A 73 -13.65 -1.64 -1.18
N ILE A 74 -12.33 -1.83 -1.10
CA ILE A 74 -11.38 -0.81 -0.62
C ILE A 74 -11.41 0.43 -1.51
N LEU A 75 -11.42 0.26 -2.83
CA LEU A 75 -11.43 1.37 -3.78
C LEU A 75 -12.76 2.13 -3.84
N SER A 76 -13.87 1.51 -3.40
CA SER A 76 -15.21 2.08 -3.51
C SER A 76 -15.51 3.19 -2.50
N ARG A 77 -14.67 3.38 -1.48
CA ARG A 77 -14.91 4.33 -0.39
C ARG A 77 -13.62 4.95 0.12
N ARG A 78 -13.75 6.12 0.79
CA ARG A 78 -12.59 6.81 1.40
C ARG A 78 -12.29 6.35 2.81
N GLU A 79 -13.12 5.49 3.38
CA GLU A 79 -12.94 4.96 4.72
C GLU A 79 -12.07 3.71 4.70
N VAL A 80 -11.50 3.37 5.85
CA VAL A 80 -10.80 2.10 6.03
C VAL A 80 -11.81 0.95 5.96
N THR A 81 -11.55 0.01 5.08
CA THR A 81 -12.32 -1.23 4.94
C THR A 81 -11.56 -2.36 5.62
N CYS A 82 -12.24 -3.10 6.48
CA CYS A 82 -11.67 -4.26 7.16
C CYS A 82 -12.36 -5.54 6.72
N PHE A 83 -11.58 -6.60 6.68
CA PHE A 83 -12.03 -7.96 6.43
C PHE A 83 -11.50 -8.80 7.59
N ASP A 84 -12.41 -9.33 8.38
CA ASP A 84 -12.10 -10.22 9.49
C ASP A 84 -12.02 -11.68 9.03
N ARG A 85 -11.72 -12.57 9.98
CA ARG A 85 -11.60 -14.00 9.74
C ARG A 85 -12.85 -14.64 9.14
N ASP A 86 -14.01 -14.06 9.37
CA ASP A 86 -15.29 -14.60 8.91
C ASP A 86 -15.68 -14.09 7.51
N SER A 87 -14.79 -13.31 6.88
CA SER A 87 -15.00 -12.80 5.52
C SER A 87 -14.97 -13.94 4.49
N ASN A 88 -16.05 -14.07 3.74
CA ASN A 88 -16.16 -15.03 2.62
C ASN A 88 -15.43 -14.56 1.36
N LEU A 89 -14.86 -13.36 1.37
CA LEU A 89 -14.17 -12.82 0.22
C LEU A 89 -12.71 -13.33 0.20
N PRO A 90 -12.24 -13.88 -0.92
CA PRO A 90 -10.87 -14.39 -1.03
C PRO A 90 -9.85 -13.28 -0.83
N ASP A 91 -8.74 -13.61 -0.19
CA ASP A 91 -7.62 -12.70 -0.02
C ASP A 91 -6.80 -12.63 -1.31
N PRO A 92 -6.51 -11.44 -1.84
CA PRO A 92 -5.72 -11.30 -3.06
C PRO A 92 -4.27 -11.77 -2.91
N TYR A 93 -3.78 -11.89 -1.67
CA TYR A 93 -2.40 -12.27 -1.37
C TYR A 93 -2.22 -13.72 -0.89
N ASP A 94 -3.26 -14.56 -1.00
CA ASP A 94 -3.13 -15.99 -0.73
C ASP A 94 -1.95 -16.59 -1.50
N GLY A 95 -1.06 -17.26 -0.78
CA GLY A 95 0.16 -17.85 -1.32
C GLY A 95 1.32 -16.87 -1.59
N LEU A 96 1.15 -15.57 -1.34
CA LEU A 96 2.16 -14.53 -1.61
C LEU A 96 2.86 -13.98 -0.36
N LEU A 97 2.50 -14.42 0.85
CA LEU A 97 3.24 -14.04 2.05
C LEU A 97 4.64 -14.66 2.04
N ASP A 98 5.66 -13.89 2.40
CA ASP A 98 7.06 -14.35 2.42
C ASP A 98 7.32 -15.45 3.45
N THR A 99 6.52 -15.50 4.52
CA THR A 99 6.58 -16.53 5.58
C THR A 99 5.75 -17.78 5.28
N LEU A 100 4.82 -17.74 4.31
CA LEU A 100 3.86 -18.81 3.98
C LEU A 100 3.72 -18.98 2.45
N VAL A 101 4.84 -19.04 1.76
CA VAL A 101 4.86 -19.09 0.29
C VAL A 101 4.11 -20.34 -0.23
N GLY A 102 3.13 -20.10 -1.11
CA GLY A 102 2.36 -21.17 -1.75
C GLY A 102 1.27 -21.80 -0.87
N GLU A 103 1.12 -21.35 0.39
CA GLU A 103 0.09 -21.83 1.29
C GLU A 103 -1.07 -20.82 1.40
N PRO A 104 -2.31 -21.29 1.55
CA PRO A 104 -3.42 -20.39 1.86
C PRO A 104 -3.17 -19.72 3.22
N LEU A 105 -3.58 -18.45 3.33
CA LEU A 105 -3.41 -17.71 4.57
C LEU A 105 -4.24 -18.35 5.68
N PRO A 106 -3.67 -18.50 6.89
CA PRO A 106 -4.44 -18.88 8.05
C PRO A 106 -5.48 -17.80 8.37
N VAL A 107 -6.34 -18.08 9.32
CA VAL A 107 -7.28 -17.10 9.86
C VAL A 107 -6.52 -15.83 10.23
N HIS A 108 -6.86 -14.70 9.61
CA HIS A 108 -6.15 -13.43 9.72
C HIS A 108 -7.11 -12.25 9.55
N ASP A 109 -6.66 -11.08 9.94
CA ASP A 109 -7.35 -9.83 9.67
C ASP A 109 -6.66 -9.11 8.51
N CYS A 110 -7.43 -8.44 7.68
CA CYS A 110 -6.88 -7.48 6.74
C CYS A 110 -7.66 -6.17 6.74
N MET A 111 -6.98 -5.09 6.42
CA MET A 111 -7.60 -3.78 6.23
C MET A 111 -6.94 -3.05 5.07
N GLY A 112 -7.70 -2.14 4.48
CA GLY A 112 -7.20 -1.32 3.40
C GLY A 112 -7.92 0.01 3.30
N VAL A 113 -7.29 0.95 2.60
CA VAL A 113 -7.81 2.29 2.36
C VAL A 113 -7.50 2.72 0.93
N GLY A 114 -8.49 3.34 0.28
CA GLY A 114 -8.29 3.99 -1.01
C GLY A 114 -7.45 5.26 -0.85
N LEU A 115 -6.49 5.46 -1.74
CA LEU A 115 -5.58 6.59 -1.73
C LEU A 115 -5.93 7.57 -2.83
N TYR A 116 -5.94 8.86 -2.50
CA TYR A 116 -6.31 9.93 -3.41
C TYR A 116 -5.17 10.94 -3.51
N VAL A 117 -4.76 11.23 -4.72
CA VAL A 117 -3.75 12.25 -5.01
C VAL A 117 -4.37 13.30 -5.91
N GLU A 118 -4.30 14.55 -5.49
CA GLU A 118 -4.91 15.69 -6.21
C GLU A 118 -6.41 15.47 -6.50
N GLY A 119 -7.13 14.89 -5.53
CA GLY A 119 -8.57 14.62 -5.62
C GLY A 119 -8.97 13.42 -6.48
N ARG A 120 -8.01 12.70 -7.06
CA ARG A 120 -8.25 11.52 -7.91
C ARG A 120 -7.82 10.25 -7.20
N LEU A 121 -8.61 9.18 -7.36
CA LEU A 121 -8.26 7.86 -6.87
C LEU A 121 -6.95 7.40 -7.55
N TRP A 122 -5.90 7.25 -6.74
CA TRP A 122 -4.59 6.82 -7.20
C TRP A 122 -4.39 5.31 -7.09
N GLY A 123 -4.96 4.70 -6.06
CA GLY A 123 -4.81 3.29 -5.78
C GLY A 123 -5.24 2.92 -4.36
N ALA A 124 -4.55 1.98 -3.75
CA ALA A 124 -4.86 1.46 -2.42
C ALA A 124 -3.63 1.15 -1.60
N LEU A 125 -3.80 1.22 -0.28
CA LEU A 125 -2.88 0.67 0.71
C LEU A 125 -3.59 -0.48 1.41
N THR A 126 -2.94 -1.63 1.52
CA THR A 126 -3.46 -2.83 2.20
C THR A 126 -2.49 -3.33 3.25
N LEU A 127 -3.04 -3.80 4.35
CA LEU A 127 -2.31 -4.38 5.47
C LEU A 127 -2.93 -5.74 5.81
N ASP A 128 -2.10 -6.75 6.00
CA ASP A 128 -2.50 -8.11 6.37
C ASP A 128 -1.81 -8.52 7.67
N ALA A 129 -2.59 -8.92 8.67
CA ALA A 129 -2.11 -9.44 9.94
C ALA A 129 -2.36 -10.94 10.03
N LEU A 130 -1.39 -11.70 10.50
CA LEU A 130 -1.50 -13.15 10.68
C LEU A 130 -2.28 -13.54 11.94
N GLU A 131 -2.54 -12.58 12.82
CA GLU A 131 -3.28 -12.76 14.06
C GLU A 131 -4.61 -11.99 13.99
N THR A 132 -5.67 -12.65 14.42
CA THR A 132 -7.01 -12.01 14.52
C THR A 132 -7.07 -10.98 15.63
N GLY A 133 -7.87 -9.92 15.43
CA GLY A 133 -7.99 -8.82 16.39
C GLY A 133 -6.85 -7.82 16.37
N THR A 134 -5.91 -7.94 15.42
CA THR A 134 -4.82 -6.99 15.24
C THR A 134 -5.33 -5.62 14.81
N PHE A 135 -6.36 -5.57 13.97
CA PHE A 135 -6.90 -4.34 13.39
C PHE A 135 -8.19 -3.91 14.08
N ASP A 136 -8.05 -3.45 15.33
CA ASP A 136 -9.14 -2.88 16.11
C ASP A 136 -9.56 -1.47 15.61
N ALA A 137 -10.49 -0.85 16.32
CA ALA A 137 -10.97 0.49 15.97
C ALA A 137 -9.86 1.56 16.03
N ALA A 138 -8.89 1.41 16.95
CA ALA A 138 -7.76 2.34 17.07
C ALA A 138 -6.81 2.18 15.88
N ALA A 139 -6.50 0.95 15.46
CA ALA A 139 -5.69 0.67 14.28
C ALA A 139 -6.32 1.23 13.00
N ARG A 140 -7.65 1.10 12.86
CA ARG A 140 -8.40 1.69 11.71
C ARG A 140 -8.30 3.21 11.66
N ALA A 141 -8.52 3.86 12.81
CA ALA A 141 -8.40 5.32 12.90
C ALA A 141 -6.97 5.78 12.60
N GLU A 142 -5.97 5.02 13.05
CA GLU A 142 -4.57 5.28 12.79
C GLU A 142 -4.23 5.12 11.29
N LEU A 143 -4.72 4.07 10.63
CA LEU A 143 -4.51 3.89 9.19
C LEU A 143 -5.10 5.06 8.39
N LEU A 144 -6.27 5.55 8.78
CA LEU A 144 -6.87 6.71 8.13
C LEU A 144 -6.01 7.97 8.29
N ARG A 145 -5.39 8.17 9.45
CA ARG A 145 -4.43 9.28 9.65
C ARG A 145 -3.16 9.08 8.82
N CYS A 146 -2.61 7.87 8.81
CA CYS A 146 -1.41 7.54 8.04
C CYS A 146 -1.65 7.68 6.53
N SER A 147 -2.86 7.45 6.03
CA SER A 147 -3.15 7.52 4.59
C SER A 147 -2.82 8.88 4.00
N VAL A 148 -2.99 9.97 4.75
CA VAL A 148 -2.62 11.33 4.31
C VAL A 148 -1.11 11.46 4.09
N LEU A 149 -0.30 10.85 4.96
CA LEU A 149 1.16 10.82 4.80
C LEU A 149 1.59 9.96 3.60
N VAL A 150 0.87 8.87 3.36
CA VAL A 150 1.09 8.03 2.18
C VAL A 150 0.78 8.79 0.90
N GLU A 151 -0.35 9.48 0.85
CA GLU A 151 -0.75 10.34 -0.28
C GLU A 151 0.27 11.47 -0.53
N ALA A 152 0.77 12.11 0.53
CA ALA A 152 1.82 13.11 0.43
C ALA A 152 3.13 12.51 -0.14
N SER A 153 3.53 11.34 0.31
CA SER A 153 4.73 10.63 -0.17
C SER A 153 4.62 10.27 -1.65
N ILE A 154 3.45 9.81 -2.08
CA ILE A 154 3.18 9.52 -3.50
C ILE A 154 3.25 10.82 -4.34
N ARG A 155 2.62 11.88 -3.86
CA ARG A 155 2.62 13.16 -4.57
C ARG A 155 4.02 13.73 -4.74
N VAL A 156 4.81 13.76 -3.66
CA VAL A 156 6.22 14.22 -3.72
C VAL A 156 7.02 13.36 -4.71
N SER A 157 6.90 12.05 -4.64
CA SER A 157 7.60 11.13 -5.55
C SER A 157 7.25 11.40 -7.02
N ARG A 158 5.97 11.61 -7.33
CA ARG A 158 5.52 11.96 -8.68
C ARG A 158 6.11 13.29 -9.18
N LEU A 159 6.05 14.32 -8.35
CA LEU A 159 6.56 15.65 -8.72
C LEU A 159 8.08 15.62 -8.95
N GLU A 160 8.82 14.88 -8.15
CA GLU A 160 10.27 14.69 -8.35
C GLU A 160 10.58 13.97 -9.66
N GLU A 161 9.83 12.92 -10.02
CA GLU A 161 9.98 12.25 -11.31
C GLU A 161 9.69 13.18 -12.49
N GLU A 162 8.61 13.96 -12.41
CA GLU A 162 8.26 14.94 -13.43
C GLU A 162 9.36 15.99 -13.60
N ILE A 163 9.90 16.53 -12.49
CA ILE A 163 11.00 17.48 -12.50
C ILE A 163 12.26 16.85 -13.11
N HIS A 164 12.57 15.61 -12.74
CA HIS A 164 13.72 14.89 -13.28
C HIS A 164 13.60 14.69 -14.80
N ALA A 165 12.45 14.24 -15.27
CA ALA A 165 12.18 14.08 -16.70
C ALA A 165 12.31 15.39 -17.49
N LEU A 166 11.79 16.49 -16.93
CA LEU A 166 11.91 17.83 -17.56
C LEU A 166 13.36 18.31 -17.62
N ARG A 167 14.17 18.04 -16.60
CA ARG A 167 15.61 18.40 -16.58
C ARG A 167 16.37 17.62 -17.65
N LEU A 168 16.10 16.31 -17.79
CA LEU A 168 16.73 15.48 -18.82
C LEU A 168 16.37 15.96 -20.25
N ALA A 169 15.11 16.33 -20.47
CA ALA A 169 14.64 16.82 -21.77
C ALA A 169 15.26 18.18 -22.16
N ARG A 170 15.77 18.96 -21.19
CA ARG A 170 16.40 20.28 -21.42
C ARG A 170 17.92 20.23 -21.46
N ALA A 171 18.54 19.10 -21.15
CA ALA A 171 20.00 18.97 -21.23
C ALA A 171 20.45 19.09 -22.70
N PRO A 172 21.36 20.00 -23.05
CA PRO A 172 21.93 20.06 -24.37
C PRO A 172 22.73 18.77 -24.64
N GLY A 173 22.54 18.16 -25.82
CA GLY A 173 23.32 17.03 -26.28
C GLY A 173 24.78 17.38 -26.54
#